data_f930e432b7682c524a079554fbffb608
#
_entry.id   f930e432b7682c524a079554fbffb608
#
_cell.length_a   1.000
_cell.length_b   1.000
_cell.length_c   1.000
_cell.angle_alpha   90.00
_cell.angle_beta   90.00
_cell.angle_gamma   90.00
#
_symmetry.space_group_name_H-M   'P 1'
#
loop_
_entity.id
_entity.type
_entity.pdbx_description
1 polymer ?
#
loop_
_entity_poly.entity_id
_entity_poly.type
_entity_poly.pdbx_seq_one_letter_code
_entity_poly.pdbx_strand_id
1 'polypeptide(L)'
;DFLCYVTPAEHLCLPDADDVREGLIATKIAAHAADIAKGVPHARDVDDRMGDARRRLDWNEMWNYALDADTARARYEASPASTEGTCTMCGKMCAVRTVNKVFEGTTIDLGTE
;
A
#
# COMPACT_ATOMS: atom_id res chain seq x y z
N ASP A 1 -18.38 -18.62 1.36
CA ASP A 1 -19.08 -17.45 0.81
C ASP A 1 -18.56 -17.17 -0.60
N PHE A 2 -19.43 -16.61 -1.42
CA PHE A 2 -19.08 -16.15 -2.76
C PHE A 2 -19.13 -14.64 -2.80
N LEU A 3 -18.12 -14.02 -3.43
CA LEU A 3 -18.16 -12.62 -3.79
C LEU A 3 -18.38 -12.52 -5.31
N CYS A 4 -19.35 -11.72 -5.71
CA CYS A 4 -19.53 -11.31 -7.08
C CYS A 4 -18.97 -9.89 -7.19
N TYR A 5 -18.12 -9.64 -8.20
CA TYR A 5 -17.59 -8.31 -8.42
C TYR A 5 -18.21 -7.68 -9.66
N VAL A 6 -18.24 -6.37 -9.66
CA VAL A 6 -18.60 -5.54 -10.80
C VAL A 6 -17.37 -4.75 -11.26
N THR A 7 -17.37 -4.37 -12.51
CA THR A 7 -16.34 -3.51 -13.08
C THR A 7 -16.76 -2.03 -13.03
N PRO A 8 -15.82 -1.08 -13.18
CA PRO A 8 -16.16 0.34 -13.33
C PRO A 8 -17.12 0.64 -14.51
N ALA A 9 -17.17 -0.25 -15.50
CA ALA A 9 -18.04 -0.15 -16.66
C ALA A 9 -19.48 -0.64 -16.41
N GLU A 10 -19.81 -1.13 -15.22
CA GLU A 10 -21.10 -1.73 -14.89
C GLU A 10 -22.27 -0.78 -15.24
N HIS A 11 -23.23 -1.28 -16.00
CA HIS A 11 -24.37 -0.52 -16.56
C HIS A 11 -24.00 0.66 -17.46
N LEU A 12 -22.73 0.83 -17.84
CA LEU A 12 -22.29 1.92 -18.73
C LEU A 12 -21.91 1.38 -20.11
N CYS A 13 -21.08 0.33 -20.17
CA CYS A 13 -20.61 -0.25 -21.42
C CYS A 13 -20.10 -1.67 -21.18
N LEU A 14 -19.65 -2.34 -22.25
CA LEU A 14 -18.93 -3.60 -22.15
C LEU A 14 -17.55 -3.31 -21.55
N PRO A 15 -17.15 -4.00 -20.46
CA PRO A 15 -15.86 -3.79 -19.82
C PRO A 15 -14.70 -4.23 -20.70
N ASP A 16 -13.60 -3.50 -20.65
CA ASP A 16 -12.33 -3.93 -21.19
C ASP A 16 -11.48 -4.70 -20.13
N ALA A 17 -10.25 -5.08 -20.49
CA ALA A 17 -9.39 -5.85 -19.61
C ALA A 17 -8.96 -5.06 -18.36
N ASP A 18 -8.79 -3.74 -18.47
CA ASP A 18 -8.39 -2.87 -17.36
C ASP A 18 -9.56 -2.70 -16.38
N ASP A 19 -10.78 -2.54 -16.87
CA ASP A 19 -12.00 -2.53 -16.05
C ASP A 19 -12.14 -3.83 -15.24
N VAL A 20 -11.93 -4.99 -15.90
CA VAL A 20 -11.99 -6.29 -15.23
C VAL A 20 -10.91 -6.41 -14.15
N ARG A 21 -9.68 -5.97 -14.44
CA ARG A 21 -8.57 -5.95 -13.48
C ARG A 21 -8.87 -5.08 -12.27
N GLU A 22 -9.39 -3.88 -12.48
CA GLU A 22 -9.74 -2.95 -11.40
C GLU A 22 -10.84 -3.52 -10.51
N GLY A 23 -11.90 -4.07 -11.09
CA GLY A 23 -12.97 -4.73 -10.36
C GLY A 23 -12.47 -5.91 -9.53
N LEU A 24 -11.55 -6.71 -10.07
CA LEU A 24 -10.95 -7.83 -9.35
C LEU A 24 -10.10 -7.37 -8.16
N ILE A 25 -9.30 -6.32 -8.32
CA ILE A 25 -8.49 -5.75 -7.22
C ILE A 25 -9.39 -5.21 -6.11
N ALA A 26 -10.42 -4.45 -6.45
CA ALA A 26 -11.39 -3.93 -5.48
C ALA A 26 -12.05 -5.07 -4.69
N THR A 27 -12.43 -6.15 -5.37
CA THR A 27 -13.03 -7.33 -4.72
C THR A 27 -12.05 -8.08 -3.82
N LYS A 28 -10.78 -8.15 -4.19
CA LYS A 28 -9.74 -8.72 -3.31
C LYS A 28 -9.63 -7.94 -1.99
N ILE A 29 -9.72 -6.61 -2.04
CA ILE A 29 -9.72 -5.77 -0.83
C ILE A 29 -10.93 -6.10 0.04
N ALA A 30 -12.12 -6.18 -0.55
CA ALA A 30 -13.34 -6.53 0.16
C ALA A 30 -13.29 -7.94 0.78
N ALA A 31 -12.78 -8.93 0.04
CA ALA A 31 -12.60 -10.29 0.51
C ALA A 31 -11.64 -10.35 1.71
N HIS A 32 -10.50 -9.67 1.61
CA HIS A 32 -9.51 -9.60 2.68
C HIS A 32 -10.09 -8.97 3.95
N ALA A 33 -10.78 -7.85 3.82
CA ALA A 33 -11.46 -7.21 4.94
C ALA A 33 -12.52 -8.13 5.59
N ALA A 34 -13.27 -8.89 4.79
CA ALA A 34 -14.26 -9.85 5.27
C ALA A 34 -13.58 -11.01 6.02
N ASP A 35 -12.48 -11.53 5.55
CA ASP A 35 -11.74 -12.61 6.21
C ASP A 35 -11.20 -12.16 7.58
N ILE A 36 -10.67 -10.93 7.68
CA ILE A 36 -10.27 -10.35 8.96
C ILE A 36 -11.48 -10.21 9.91
N ALA A 37 -12.58 -9.67 9.41
CA ALA A 37 -13.80 -9.48 10.22
C ALA A 37 -14.40 -10.78 10.73
N LYS A 38 -14.26 -11.86 9.96
CA LYS A 38 -14.69 -13.22 10.33
C LYS A 38 -13.74 -13.93 11.28
N GLY A 39 -12.57 -13.39 11.53
CA GLY A 39 -11.53 -14.03 12.33
C GLY A 39 -10.91 -15.26 11.67
N VAL A 40 -10.82 -15.27 10.34
CA VAL A 40 -10.14 -16.34 9.61
C VAL A 40 -8.67 -16.41 10.07
N PRO A 41 -8.18 -17.59 10.48
CA PRO A 41 -6.81 -17.74 10.93
C PRO A 41 -5.82 -17.24 9.87
N HIS A 42 -4.81 -16.50 10.29
CA HIS A 42 -3.76 -15.95 9.42
C HIS A 42 -4.20 -14.89 8.39
N ALA A 43 -5.46 -14.44 8.42
CA ALA A 43 -5.92 -13.40 7.49
C ALA A 43 -5.11 -12.10 7.60
N ARG A 44 -4.60 -11.76 8.79
CA ARG A 44 -3.81 -10.55 9.04
C ARG A 44 -2.32 -10.68 8.78
N ASP A 45 -1.81 -11.87 8.51
CA ASP A 45 -0.36 -12.09 8.40
C ASP A 45 0.28 -11.22 7.28
N VAL A 46 -0.45 -11.00 6.19
CA VAL A 46 0.04 -10.14 5.10
C VAL A 46 0.07 -8.67 5.49
N ASP A 47 -0.91 -8.21 6.28
CA ASP A 47 -0.95 -6.82 6.76
C ASP A 47 0.18 -6.55 7.75
N ASP A 48 0.45 -7.51 8.64
CA ASP A 48 1.52 -7.40 9.62
C ASP A 48 2.89 -7.34 8.94
N ARG A 49 3.11 -8.16 7.89
CA ARG A 49 4.33 -8.12 7.07
C ARG A 49 4.44 -6.81 6.28
N MET A 50 3.36 -6.35 5.69
CA MET A 50 3.33 -5.04 5.04
C MET A 50 3.63 -3.92 6.04
N GLY A 51 3.05 -3.98 7.24
CA GLY A 51 3.29 -3.03 8.33
C GLY A 51 4.77 -2.98 8.71
N ASP A 52 5.41 -4.12 8.85
CA ASP A 52 6.83 -4.23 9.13
C ASP A 52 7.71 -3.69 8.00
N ALA A 53 7.41 -4.03 6.75
CA ALA A 53 8.12 -3.50 5.59
C ALA A 53 7.99 -1.96 5.51
N ARG A 54 6.80 -1.42 5.78
CA ARG A 54 6.55 0.03 5.83
C ARG A 54 7.33 0.70 6.96
N ARG A 55 7.38 0.09 8.13
CA ARG A 55 8.16 0.60 9.26
C ARG A 55 9.65 0.73 8.92
N ARG A 56 10.20 -0.22 8.18
CA ARG A 56 11.59 -0.19 7.70
C ARG A 56 11.81 0.68 6.46
N LEU A 57 10.75 1.19 5.85
CA LEU A 57 10.78 1.86 4.53
C LEU A 57 11.39 0.97 3.44
N ASP A 58 11.20 -0.34 3.56
CA ASP A 58 11.65 -1.34 2.59
C ASP A 58 10.64 -1.47 1.45
N TRP A 59 10.82 -0.64 0.43
CA TRP A 59 9.94 -0.61 -0.73
C TRP A 59 9.94 -1.92 -1.50
N ASN A 60 11.08 -2.61 -1.59
CA ASN A 60 11.16 -3.87 -2.30
C ASN A 60 10.31 -4.94 -1.62
N GLU A 61 10.33 -4.98 -0.29
CA GLU A 61 9.49 -5.91 0.45
C GLU A 61 8.01 -5.51 0.40
N MET A 62 7.70 -4.20 0.45
CA MET A 62 6.32 -3.72 0.31
C MET A 62 5.66 -4.16 -1.00
N TRP A 63 6.42 -4.21 -2.11
CA TRP A 63 5.89 -4.67 -3.39
C TRP A 63 5.42 -6.13 -3.35
N ASN A 64 6.05 -6.98 -2.52
CA ASN A 64 5.68 -8.39 -2.39
C ASN A 64 4.32 -8.58 -1.71
N TYR A 65 3.85 -7.60 -0.95
CA TYR A 65 2.57 -7.65 -0.22
C TYR A 65 1.50 -6.74 -0.80
N ALA A 66 1.83 -5.92 -1.78
CA ALA A 66 0.88 -5.02 -2.40
C ALA A 66 -0.12 -5.80 -3.28
N LEU A 67 -1.41 -5.48 -3.15
CA LEU A 67 -2.48 -6.10 -3.97
C LEU A 67 -2.34 -5.79 -5.46
N ASP A 68 -1.81 -4.61 -5.79
CA ASP A 68 -1.49 -4.17 -7.15
C ASP A 68 -0.07 -3.60 -7.17
N ALA A 69 0.90 -4.50 -7.10
CA ALA A 69 2.31 -4.16 -7.02
C ALA A 69 2.80 -3.38 -8.24
N ASP A 70 2.35 -3.76 -9.44
CA ASP A 70 2.80 -3.15 -10.69
C ASP A 70 2.38 -1.69 -10.79
N THR A 71 1.10 -1.40 -10.53
CA THR A 71 0.59 -0.01 -10.52
C THR A 71 1.23 0.80 -9.40
N ALA A 72 1.38 0.25 -8.21
CA ALA A 72 1.98 0.93 -7.07
C ALA A 72 3.45 1.28 -7.34
N ARG A 73 4.23 0.32 -7.86
CA ARG A 73 5.62 0.53 -8.24
C ARG A 73 5.77 1.56 -9.35
N ALA A 74 4.99 1.45 -10.42
CA ALA A 74 5.05 2.40 -11.54
C ALA A 74 4.77 3.85 -11.07
N ARG A 75 3.80 4.04 -10.18
CA ARG A 75 3.52 5.37 -9.60
C ARG A 75 4.66 5.89 -8.72
N TYR A 76 5.26 5.03 -7.92
CA TYR A 76 6.39 5.40 -7.08
C TYR A 76 7.61 5.80 -7.91
N GLU A 77 7.95 5.01 -8.92
CA GLU A 77 9.10 5.25 -9.81
C GLU A 77 8.90 6.48 -10.70
N ALA A 78 7.66 6.79 -11.10
CA ALA A 78 7.34 7.99 -11.87
C ALA A 78 7.52 9.30 -11.06
N SER A 79 7.60 9.22 -9.74
CA SER A 79 7.73 10.39 -8.86
C SER A 79 8.80 10.14 -7.79
N PRO A 80 10.10 10.12 -8.17
CA PRO A 80 11.19 9.83 -7.25
C PRO A 80 11.34 10.93 -6.19
N ALA A 81 11.43 10.53 -4.92
CA ALA A 81 11.64 11.45 -3.82
C ALA A 81 13.09 11.91 -3.74
N SER A 82 13.32 13.16 -3.31
CA SER A 82 14.64 13.72 -3.06
C SER A 82 15.31 13.16 -1.80
N THR A 83 14.53 12.53 -0.90
CA THR A 83 15.02 11.94 0.33
C THR A 83 14.97 10.42 0.22
N GLU A 84 16.12 9.78 0.39
CA GLU A 84 16.24 8.33 0.31
C GLU A 84 15.27 7.59 1.23
N GLY A 85 14.67 6.53 0.72
CA GLY A 85 13.72 5.69 1.44
C GLY A 85 12.32 6.28 1.63
N THR A 86 12.06 7.52 1.19
CA THR A 86 10.75 8.16 1.32
C THR A 86 10.02 8.24 -0.02
N CYS A 87 8.76 8.67 0.01
CA CYS A 87 8.02 9.07 -1.18
C CYS A 87 7.91 10.60 -1.27
N THR A 88 7.49 11.12 -2.42
CA THR A 88 7.34 12.56 -2.66
C THR A 88 6.26 13.22 -1.82
N MET A 89 5.32 12.45 -1.25
CA MET A 89 4.20 12.99 -0.49
C MET A 89 4.66 13.73 0.77
N CYS A 90 5.57 13.15 1.55
CA CYS A 90 6.08 13.72 2.79
C CYS A 90 7.57 14.12 2.69
N GLY A 91 8.35 13.46 1.82
CA GLY A 91 9.79 13.71 1.65
C GLY A 91 10.54 13.69 2.98
N LYS A 92 11.27 14.77 3.28
CA LYS A 92 12.01 14.91 4.55
C LYS A 92 11.13 14.89 5.80
N MET A 93 9.85 15.20 5.69
CA MET A 93 8.86 15.22 6.78
C MET A 93 8.16 13.87 6.99
N CYS A 94 8.68 12.77 6.42
CA CYS A 94 8.09 11.44 6.55
C CYS A 94 7.95 11.03 8.02
N ALA A 95 6.71 10.83 8.48
CA ALA A 95 6.42 10.46 9.86
C ALA A 95 7.07 9.12 10.27
N VAL A 96 7.06 8.13 9.39
CA VAL A 96 7.69 6.82 9.64
C VAL A 96 9.19 6.98 9.86
N ARG A 97 9.88 7.70 8.97
CA ARG A 97 11.31 7.99 9.11
C ARG A 97 11.61 8.77 10.38
N THR A 98 10.77 9.76 10.69
CA THR A 98 10.89 10.59 11.90
C THR A 98 10.79 9.75 13.17
N VAL A 99 9.75 8.92 13.27
CA VAL A 99 9.53 8.04 14.43
C VAL A 99 10.68 7.04 14.60
N ASN A 100 11.14 6.42 13.50
CA ASN A 100 12.29 5.51 13.55
C ASN A 100 13.53 6.19 14.13
N LYS A 101 13.86 7.41 13.68
CA LYS A 101 14.99 8.19 14.20
C LYS A 101 14.87 8.49 15.71
N VAL A 102 13.66 8.82 16.17
CA VAL A 102 13.40 9.03 17.60
C VAL A 102 13.68 7.77 18.41
N PHE A 103 13.22 6.61 17.94
CA PHE A 103 13.48 5.32 18.60
C PHE A 103 14.96 4.92 18.58
N GLU A 104 15.71 5.37 17.58
CA GLU A 104 17.17 5.18 17.49
C GLU A 104 17.96 6.19 18.35
N GLY A 105 17.27 7.07 19.10
CA GLY A 105 17.87 8.09 19.96
C GLY A 105 18.46 9.29 19.21
N THR A 106 18.11 9.46 17.94
CA THR A 106 18.58 10.57 17.10
C THR A 106 17.66 11.77 17.24
N THR A 107 18.24 12.94 17.54
CA THR A 107 17.50 14.23 17.53
C THR A 107 17.14 14.61 16.11
N ILE A 108 15.87 14.99 15.87
CA ILE A 108 15.41 15.41 14.56
C ILE A 108 15.42 16.93 14.51
N ASP A 109 16.24 17.47 13.64
CA ASP A 109 16.11 18.85 13.21
C ASP A 109 15.00 18.93 12.14
N LEU A 110 13.86 19.48 12.52
CA LEU A 110 12.72 19.67 11.61
C LEU A 110 12.93 20.86 10.68
N GLY A 111 14.07 21.56 10.80
CA GLY A 111 14.43 22.70 9.96
C GLY A 111 13.30 23.71 9.88
N THR A 112 13.31 24.68 10.75
CA THR A 112 12.50 25.90 10.56
C THR A 112 13.18 26.74 9.48
N GLU A 113 12.79 26.55 8.22
CA GLU A 113 12.90 27.55 7.16
C GLU A 113 11.55 27.71 6.50
#